data_539f3f7c7edf0da0b421c3375478ff5a
#
_entry.id   539f3f7c7edf0da0b421c3375478ff5a
#
_cell.length_a   1.000
_cell.length_b   1.000
_cell.length_c   1.000
_cell.angle_alpha   90.00
_cell.angle_beta   90.00
_cell.angle_gamma   90.00
#
_symmetry.space_group_name_H-M   'P 1'
#
loop_
_entity.id
_entity.type
_entity.pdbx_description
1 polymer ?
#
loop_
_entity_poly.entity_id
_entity_poly.type
_entity_poly.pdbx_seq_one_letter_code
_entity_poly.pdbx_strand_id
1 'polypeptide(L)'
;MSNLRIPGIAHVLAGASGKGGVGKTTVAVNLALALHQDGVRVGLFDADLHGPNIQLMLGIPPKSSTGKPLNIPVVRSAPRPYIPPLERFGLKSMSLGLLVGDTDTILADGPLAGRMICRTLQDVVWGELDVLLLDFPPGTGEPQRTLLNTIHFDGVLLVTTPQDLSLMDTSRSVGLFRQTGVPILGVVENMSFLYCPHCGEPIEVFARSQREWAITDAAFEQLGRIPLHMSLSRGIETGHPLLHTIPDSPEALAFRRLAAEVSRKVGLSPGKPPRRDR
;
A
#
# COMPACT_ATOMS: atom_id res chain seq x y z
N MET A 1 -11.17 -16.31 -17.77
CA MET A 1 -11.91 -16.46 -16.49
C MET A 1 -12.06 -15.08 -15.91
N SER A 2 -13.25 -14.67 -15.43
CA SER A 2 -13.43 -13.37 -14.79
C SER A 2 -12.74 -13.39 -13.41
N ASN A 3 -11.84 -12.45 -13.16
CA ASN A 3 -11.20 -12.30 -11.86
C ASN A 3 -12.25 -12.03 -10.77
N LEU A 4 -12.00 -12.53 -9.57
CA LEU A 4 -12.91 -12.44 -8.43
C LEU A 4 -13.01 -11.00 -7.92
N ARG A 5 -14.24 -10.48 -7.80
CA ARG A 5 -14.50 -9.25 -7.06
C ARG A 5 -14.70 -9.56 -5.58
N ILE A 6 -14.15 -8.72 -4.71
CA ILE A 6 -14.29 -8.86 -3.26
C ILE A 6 -15.63 -8.21 -2.85
N PRO A 7 -16.53 -8.95 -2.18
CA PRO A 7 -17.85 -8.42 -1.80
C PRO A 7 -17.75 -7.16 -0.92
N GLY A 8 -18.60 -6.16 -1.20
CA GLY A 8 -18.66 -4.92 -0.44
C GLY A 8 -17.57 -3.90 -0.77
N ILE A 9 -16.67 -4.19 -1.72
CA ILE A 9 -15.58 -3.29 -2.12
C ILE A 9 -15.84 -2.73 -3.51
N ALA A 10 -15.88 -1.41 -3.61
CA ALA A 10 -16.12 -0.74 -4.88
C ALA A 10 -14.89 -0.79 -5.80
N HIS A 11 -13.71 -0.46 -5.27
CA HIS A 11 -12.47 -0.45 -6.03
C HIS A 11 -11.35 -1.21 -5.30
N VAL A 12 -10.56 -1.97 -6.05
CA VAL A 12 -9.37 -2.65 -5.55
C VAL A 12 -8.14 -2.13 -6.28
N LEU A 13 -7.21 -1.53 -5.55
CA LEU A 13 -5.98 -0.96 -6.09
C LEU A 13 -4.75 -1.67 -5.52
N ALA A 14 -3.72 -1.83 -6.35
CA ALA A 14 -2.43 -2.38 -5.92
C ALA A 14 -1.36 -1.29 -5.84
N GLY A 15 -0.58 -1.29 -4.77
CA GLY A 15 0.73 -0.62 -4.69
C GLY A 15 1.81 -1.62 -5.03
N ALA A 16 2.58 -1.37 -6.08
CA ALA A 16 3.61 -2.28 -6.56
C ALA A 16 4.94 -1.57 -6.79
N SER A 17 6.03 -2.32 -6.79
CA SER A 17 7.37 -1.79 -7.08
C SER A 17 8.25 -2.83 -7.76
N GLY A 18 9.19 -2.39 -8.59
CA GLY A 18 10.14 -3.25 -9.28
C GLY A 18 11.13 -3.95 -8.30
N LYS A 19 11.46 -3.30 -7.19
CA LYS A 19 12.37 -3.84 -6.16
C LYS A 19 11.94 -3.45 -4.75
N GLY A 20 12.56 -4.09 -3.75
CA GLY A 20 12.38 -3.76 -2.35
C GLY A 20 13.04 -2.44 -1.94
N GLY A 21 12.62 -1.87 -0.80
CA GLY A 21 13.26 -0.69 -0.21
C GLY A 21 12.86 0.66 -0.79
N VAL A 22 11.98 0.74 -1.78
CA VAL A 22 11.50 2.02 -2.38
C VAL A 22 10.45 2.75 -1.52
N GLY A 23 10.04 2.17 -0.39
CA GLY A 23 9.03 2.76 0.49
C GLY A 23 7.58 2.53 0.03
N LYS A 24 7.31 1.46 -0.70
CA LYS A 24 5.98 1.08 -1.18
C LYS A 24 4.94 1.06 -0.05
N THR A 25 5.21 0.35 1.04
CA THR A 25 4.35 0.27 2.23
C THR A 25 4.12 1.64 2.86
N THR A 26 5.16 2.48 2.95
CA THR A 26 5.05 3.87 3.44
C THR A 26 4.07 4.68 2.58
N VAL A 27 4.18 4.55 1.26
CA VAL A 27 3.26 5.21 0.33
C VAL A 27 1.85 4.66 0.50
N ALA A 28 1.67 3.34 0.58
CA ALA A 28 0.35 2.71 0.73
C ALA A 28 -0.37 3.17 2.01
N VAL A 29 0.32 3.15 3.16
CA VAL A 29 -0.26 3.57 4.46
C VAL A 29 -0.65 5.05 4.44
N ASN A 30 0.25 5.94 4.00
CA ASN A 30 -0.04 7.38 4.01
C ASN A 30 -1.07 7.76 2.93
N LEU A 31 -1.09 7.11 1.78
CA LEU A 31 -2.15 7.27 0.79
C LEU A 31 -3.51 6.84 1.36
N ALA A 32 -3.57 5.69 2.04
CA ALA A 32 -4.79 5.22 2.69
C ALA A 32 -5.33 6.23 3.71
N LEU A 33 -4.45 6.79 4.52
CA LEU A 33 -4.80 7.82 5.51
C LEU A 33 -5.27 9.11 4.84
N ALA A 34 -4.62 9.55 3.77
CA ALA A 34 -5.02 10.75 3.03
C ALA A 34 -6.42 10.57 2.41
N LEU A 35 -6.68 9.44 1.77
CA LEU A 35 -8.01 9.11 1.24
C LEU A 35 -9.07 9.06 2.34
N HIS A 36 -8.74 8.46 3.49
CA HIS A 36 -9.66 8.43 4.63
C HIS A 36 -9.96 9.82 5.18
N GLN A 37 -8.97 10.71 5.29
CA GLN A 37 -9.16 12.10 5.70
C GLN A 37 -10.07 12.88 4.73
N ASP A 38 -10.10 12.50 3.46
CA ASP A 38 -11.02 13.03 2.44
C ASP A 38 -12.42 12.39 2.49
N GLY A 39 -12.68 11.53 3.49
CA GLY A 39 -13.98 10.89 3.71
C GLY A 39 -14.22 9.61 2.92
N VAL A 40 -13.20 9.03 2.31
CA VAL A 40 -13.26 7.73 1.63
C VAL A 40 -13.19 6.60 2.66
N ARG A 41 -14.01 5.57 2.52
CA ARG A 41 -13.95 4.34 3.34
C ARG A 41 -12.84 3.44 2.78
N VAL A 42 -11.73 3.35 3.51
CA VAL A 42 -10.51 2.71 3.03
C VAL A 42 -10.20 1.43 3.80
N GLY A 43 -9.90 0.37 3.05
CA GLY A 43 -9.24 -0.83 3.54
C GLY A 43 -7.77 -0.87 3.10
N LEU A 44 -6.92 -1.50 3.90
CA LEU A 44 -5.50 -1.67 3.62
C LEU A 44 -5.08 -3.12 3.90
N PHE A 45 -4.57 -3.81 2.88
CA PHE A 45 -4.13 -5.20 3.00
C PHE A 45 -2.65 -5.34 2.67
N ASP A 46 -1.88 -5.90 3.61
CA ASP A 46 -0.47 -6.22 3.43
C ASP A 46 -0.32 -7.62 2.83
N ALA A 47 0.09 -7.67 1.59
CA ALA A 47 0.33 -8.92 0.87
C ALA A 47 1.82 -9.35 0.88
N ASP A 48 2.71 -8.63 1.59
CA ASP A 48 4.10 -8.99 1.72
C ASP A 48 4.30 -9.98 2.87
N LEU A 49 4.45 -11.26 2.52
CA LEU A 49 4.69 -12.34 3.50
C LEU A 49 6.05 -12.29 4.15
N HIS A 50 7.05 -11.72 3.47
CA HIS A 50 8.45 -11.74 3.92
C HIS A 50 8.80 -10.52 4.76
N GLY A 51 8.08 -9.42 4.61
CA GLY A 51 8.32 -8.18 5.32
C GLY A 51 7.02 -7.43 5.61
N PRO A 52 6.07 -8.05 6.34
CA PRO A 52 4.80 -7.40 6.63
C PRO A 52 5.03 -6.24 7.60
N ASN A 53 4.78 -5.00 7.13
CA ASN A 53 5.11 -3.78 7.87
C ASN A 53 3.90 -2.89 8.16
N ILE A 54 2.75 -3.12 7.52
CA ILE A 54 1.56 -2.25 7.70
C ILE A 54 1.14 -2.20 9.16
N GLN A 55 1.12 -3.35 9.87
CA GLN A 55 0.75 -3.39 11.27
C GLN A 55 1.69 -2.55 12.14
N LEU A 56 3.00 -2.59 11.88
CA LEU A 56 3.97 -1.80 12.63
C LEU A 56 3.78 -0.30 12.39
N MET A 57 3.57 0.09 11.13
CA MET A 57 3.32 1.48 10.75
C MET A 57 2.03 2.04 11.31
N LEU A 58 1.03 1.19 11.57
CA LEU A 58 -0.23 1.57 12.20
C LEU A 58 -0.19 1.46 13.73
N GLY A 59 0.94 1.11 14.33
CA GLY A 59 1.07 0.93 15.77
C GLY A 59 0.26 -0.24 16.32
N ILE A 60 0.03 -1.25 15.49
CA ILE A 60 -0.59 -2.49 15.89
C ILE A 60 0.54 -3.45 16.29
N PRO A 61 0.68 -3.75 17.59
CA PRO A 61 1.79 -4.60 18.03
C PRO A 61 1.62 -6.03 17.49
N PRO A 62 2.70 -6.68 17.05
CA PRO A 62 2.63 -8.08 16.60
C PRO A 62 2.30 -9.04 17.74
N LYS A 63 2.52 -8.61 18.98
CA LYS A 63 2.24 -9.37 20.20
C LYS A 63 1.38 -8.57 21.17
N SER A 64 0.55 -9.29 21.91
CA SER A 64 -0.16 -8.71 23.06
C SER A 64 0.82 -8.24 24.15
N SER A 65 0.36 -7.42 25.08
CA SER A 65 1.13 -7.00 26.26
C SER A 65 1.68 -8.18 27.11
N THR A 66 1.18 -9.38 26.90
CA THR A 66 1.64 -10.63 27.54
C THR A 66 2.69 -11.38 26.73
N GLY A 67 3.19 -10.81 25.61
CA GLY A 67 4.18 -11.44 24.74
C GLY A 67 3.63 -12.55 23.82
N LYS A 68 2.32 -12.83 23.87
CA LYS A 68 1.69 -13.80 22.97
C LYS A 68 1.40 -13.14 21.60
N PRO A 69 1.43 -13.90 20.50
CA PRO A 69 0.97 -13.39 19.19
C PRO A 69 -0.40 -12.74 19.33
N LEU A 70 -0.63 -11.68 18.58
CA LEU A 70 -1.95 -11.06 18.53
C LEU A 70 -2.92 -12.11 17.96
N ASN A 71 -3.77 -12.65 18.84
CA ASN A 71 -4.70 -13.69 18.43
C ASN A 71 -5.87 -13.03 17.71
N ILE A 72 -5.74 -12.86 16.38
CA ILE A 72 -6.86 -12.37 15.59
C ILE A 72 -7.94 -13.45 15.64
N PRO A 73 -9.11 -13.17 16.20
CA PRO A 73 -10.13 -14.18 16.35
C PRO A 73 -10.65 -14.60 14.98
N VAL A 74 -10.34 -15.81 14.56
CA VAL A 74 -11.09 -16.44 13.47
C VAL A 74 -12.46 -16.81 14.03
N VAL A 75 -13.50 -16.11 13.61
CA VAL A 75 -14.88 -16.40 14.04
C VAL A 75 -15.34 -17.68 13.35
N ARG A 76 -15.33 -18.77 14.10
CA ARG A 76 -15.69 -20.12 13.61
C ARG A 76 -17.17 -20.46 13.78
N SER A 77 -17.91 -19.68 14.55
CA SER A 77 -19.33 -19.90 14.84
C SER A 77 -20.30 -19.51 13.74
N ALA A 78 -19.82 -18.84 12.69
CA ALA A 78 -20.61 -18.50 11.52
C ALA A 78 -20.65 -19.66 10.52
N PRO A 79 -21.60 -19.69 9.57
CA PRO A 79 -21.66 -20.70 8.51
C PRO A 79 -20.38 -20.85 7.69
N ARG A 80 -19.58 -19.79 7.62
CA ARG A 80 -18.21 -19.79 7.10
C ARG A 80 -17.31 -19.08 8.09
N PRO A 81 -16.15 -19.63 8.47
CA PRO A 81 -15.16 -18.92 9.27
C PRO A 81 -14.76 -17.62 8.56
N TYR A 82 -14.62 -16.55 9.35
CA TYR A 82 -14.18 -15.25 8.82
C TYR A 82 -13.20 -14.57 9.77
N ILE A 83 -12.47 -13.60 9.25
CA ILE A 83 -11.47 -12.82 9.97
C ILE A 83 -11.97 -11.36 10.02
N PRO A 84 -12.17 -10.75 11.19
CA PRO A 84 -12.44 -9.33 11.29
C PRO A 84 -11.17 -8.55 10.94
N PRO A 85 -11.27 -7.45 10.17
CA PRO A 85 -10.14 -6.54 9.97
C PRO A 85 -9.83 -5.82 11.28
N LEU A 86 -8.58 -5.39 11.44
CA LEU A 86 -8.19 -4.50 12.53
C LEU A 86 -8.48 -3.05 12.14
N GLU A 87 -9.02 -2.29 13.08
CA GLU A 87 -9.33 -0.87 12.85
C GLU A 87 -8.34 0.01 13.61
N ARG A 88 -7.64 0.88 12.85
CA ARG A 88 -6.73 1.87 13.42
C ARG A 88 -6.70 3.12 12.54
N PHE A 89 -6.71 4.30 13.16
CA PHE A 89 -6.77 5.59 12.46
C PHE A 89 -7.90 5.70 11.43
N GLY A 90 -9.04 5.02 11.68
CA GLY A 90 -10.17 4.97 10.76
C GLY A 90 -10.00 4.06 9.54
N LEU A 91 -8.87 3.37 9.43
CA LEU A 91 -8.63 2.38 8.38
C LEU A 91 -8.99 0.98 8.87
N LYS A 92 -9.62 0.19 8.01
CA LYS A 92 -9.69 -1.27 8.18
C LYS A 92 -8.43 -1.88 7.60
N SER A 93 -7.70 -2.64 8.38
CA SER A 93 -6.43 -3.22 7.94
C SER A 93 -6.32 -4.70 8.25
N MET A 94 -5.58 -5.41 7.40
CA MET A 94 -5.15 -6.78 7.63
C MET A 94 -3.74 -6.96 7.07
N SER A 95 -2.92 -7.65 7.84
CA SER A 95 -1.59 -8.06 7.42
C SER A 95 -1.41 -9.55 7.69
N LEU A 96 -0.78 -10.24 6.76
CA LEU A 96 -0.44 -11.64 6.94
C LEU A 96 0.54 -11.86 8.10
N GLY A 97 1.37 -10.87 8.42
CA GLY A 97 2.25 -10.90 9.58
C GLY A 97 1.52 -10.99 10.92
N LEU A 98 0.23 -10.66 10.95
CA LEU A 98 -0.59 -10.82 12.16
C LEU A 98 -1.11 -12.25 12.35
N LEU A 99 -1.12 -13.04 11.28
CA LEU A 99 -1.59 -14.44 11.29
C LEU A 99 -0.45 -15.43 11.56
N VAL A 100 0.79 -14.96 11.42
CA VAL A 100 2.01 -15.79 11.57
C VAL A 100 2.81 -15.23 12.73
N GLY A 101 3.28 -16.10 13.62
CA GLY A 101 4.14 -15.67 14.73
C GLY A 101 5.49 -15.17 14.22
N ASP A 102 6.14 -14.26 14.96
CA ASP A 102 7.45 -13.66 14.62
C ASP A 102 8.58 -14.68 14.39
N THR A 103 8.42 -15.89 14.89
CA THR A 103 9.39 -16.99 14.77
C THR A 103 9.09 -17.95 13.63
N ASP A 104 7.89 -17.86 13.06
CA ASP A 104 7.46 -18.77 12.02
C ASP A 104 7.80 -18.16 10.66
N THR A 105 8.93 -18.54 10.11
CA THR A 105 9.20 -18.25 8.69
C THR A 105 8.17 -19.03 7.87
N ILE A 106 7.30 -18.34 7.15
CA ILE A 106 6.43 -18.99 6.18
C ILE A 106 7.33 -19.53 5.07
N LEU A 107 7.71 -20.80 5.17
CA LEU A 107 8.38 -21.54 4.10
C LEU A 107 7.34 -21.94 3.04
N ALA A 108 6.65 -20.96 2.45
CA ALA A 108 5.74 -21.20 1.36
C ALA A 108 6.46 -20.94 0.04
N ASP A 109 6.40 -21.90 -0.87
CA ASP A 109 6.78 -21.64 -2.25
C ASP A 109 5.87 -20.54 -2.87
N GLY A 110 6.33 -19.92 -3.94
CA GLY A 110 5.62 -18.80 -4.54
C GLY A 110 4.13 -19.06 -4.82
N PRO A 111 3.74 -20.19 -5.40
CA PRO A 111 2.33 -20.54 -5.65
C PRO A 111 1.52 -20.72 -4.37
N LEU A 112 2.08 -21.34 -3.33
CA LEU A 112 1.41 -21.50 -2.04
C LEU A 112 1.24 -20.15 -1.35
N ALA A 113 2.28 -19.32 -1.33
CA ALA A 113 2.23 -17.96 -0.82
C ALA A 113 1.10 -17.15 -1.48
N GLY A 114 1.02 -17.16 -2.81
CA GLY A 114 -0.04 -16.48 -3.54
C GLY A 114 -1.45 -16.97 -3.16
N ARG A 115 -1.64 -18.29 -3.03
CA ARG A 115 -2.93 -18.86 -2.59
C ARG A 115 -3.29 -18.47 -1.16
N MET A 116 -2.32 -18.43 -0.24
CA MET A 116 -2.54 -17.98 1.14
C MET A 116 -2.98 -16.52 1.18
N ILE A 117 -2.31 -15.66 0.42
CA ILE A 117 -2.66 -14.24 0.31
C ILE A 117 -4.10 -14.09 -0.21
N CYS A 118 -4.43 -14.73 -1.34
CA CYS A 118 -5.77 -14.67 -1.92
C CYS A 118 -6.83 -15.21 -0.94
N ARG A 119 -6.54 -16.28 -0.23
CA ARG A 119 -7.46 -16.87 0.73
C ARG A 119 -7.72 -15.94 1.91
N THR A 120 -6.66 -15.40 2.53
CA THR A 120 -6.79 -14.45 3.64
C THR A 120 -7.58 -13.22 3.23
N LEU A 121 -7.27 -12.65 2.05
CA LEU A 121 -7.99 -11.49 1.52
C LEU A 121 -9.50 -11.74 1.39
N GLN A 122 -9.92 -12.97 1.00
CA GLN A 122 -11.32 -13.36 0.86
C GLN A 122 -11.99 -13.70 2.20
N ASP A 123 -11.24 -14.21 3.17
CA ASP A 123 -11.76 -14.59 4.48
C ASP A 123 -11.94 -13.38 5.41
N VAL A 124 -11.36 -12.22 5.08
CA VAL A 124 -11.56 -10.97 5.83
C VAL A 124 -12.93 -10.37 5.51
N VAL A 125 -13.70 -10.05 6.55
CA VAL A 125 -14.98 -9.34 6.40
C VAL A 125 -14.75 -7.84 6.38
N TRP A 126 -14.46 -7.32 5.19
CA TRP A 126 -14.17 -5.90 4.98
C TRP A 126 -15.39 -4.99 5.21
N GLY A 127 -16.63 -5.51 5.00
CA GLY A 127 -17.84 -4.69 4.94
C GLY A 127 -17.81 -3.76 3.72
N GLU A 128 -18.54 -2.66 3.81
CA GLU A 128 -18.60 -1.69 2.70
C GLU A 128 -17.36 -0.80 2.71
N LEU A 129 -16.59 -0.84 1.62
CA LEU A 129 -15.43 0.03 1.35
C LEU A 129 -15.54 0.68 -0.02
N ASP A 130 -15.11 1.93 -0.12
CA ASP A 130 -14.99 2.63 -1.41
C ASP A 130 -13.71 2.18 -2.13
N VAL A 131 -12.64 1.90 -1.35
CA VAL A 131 -11.38 1.39 -1.90
C VAL A 131 -10.68 0.45 -0.92
N LEU A 132 -10.11 -0.63 -1.47
CA LEU A 132 -9.15 -1.51 -0.79
C LEU A 132 -7.79 -1.36 -1.47
N LEU A 133 -6.78 -0.91 -0.73
CA LEU A 133 -5.40 -0.83 -1.19
C LEU A 133 -4.66 -2.10 -0.78
N LEU A 134 -4.03 -2.77 -1.74
CA LEU A 134 -3.15 -3.92 -1.51
C LEU A 134 -1.69 -3.48 -1.63
N ASP A 135 -0.92 -3.65 -0.57
CA ASP A 135 0.54 -3.50 -0.60
C ASP A 135 1.16 -4.80 -1.09
N PHE A 136 1.60 -4.83 -2.36
CA PHE A 136 2.13 -6.03 -3.00
C PHE A 136 3.53 -6.38 -2.48
N PRO A 137 3.93 -7.65 -2.50
CA PRO A 137 5.34 -8.01 -2.32
C PRO A 137 6.20 -7.37 -3.41
N PRO A 138 7.50 -7.12 -3.17
CA PRO A 138 8.37 -6.51 -4.18
C PRO A 138 8.64 -7.45 -5.37
N GLY A 139 8.96 -6.87 -6.53
CA GLY A 139 9.33 -7.60 -7.74
C GLY A 139 8.14 -8.04 -8.60
N THR A 140 8.29 -9.16 -9.33
CA THR A 140 7.30 -9.70 -10.29
C THR A 140 7.12 -11.22 -10.13
N GLY A 141 7.22 -11.68 -8.88
CA GLY A 141 7.21 -13.09 -8.53
C GLY A 141 5.84 -13.77 -8.62
N GLU A 142 5.82 -15.04 -8.29
CA GLU A 142 4.63 -15.89 -8.36
C GLU A 142 3.48 -15.42 -7.45
N PRO A 143 3.71 -14.91 -6.22
CA PRO A 143 2.62 -14.39 -5.39
C PRO A 143 1.85 -13.26 -6.06
N GLN A 144 2.56 -12.33 -6.72
CA GLN A 144 1.91 -11.23 -7.46
C GLN A 144 1.13 -11.74 -8.66
N ARG A 145 1.70 -12.68 -9.44
CA ARG A 145 1.01 -13.31 -10.58
C ARG A 145 -0.28 -13.99 -10.13
N THR A 146 -0.23 -14.72 -9.02
CA THR A 146 -1.40 -15.39 -8.46
C THR A 146 -2.48 -14.40 -8.06
N LEU A 147 -2.12 -13.28 -7.39
CA LEU A 147 -3.06 -12.21 -7.04
C LEU A 147 -3.72 -11.61 -8.28
N LEU A 148 -2.91 -11.21 -9.26
CA LEU A 148 -3.38 -10.56 -10.49
C LEU A 148 -4.27 -11.47 -11.34
N ASN A 149 -4.04 -12.78 -11.31
CA ASN A 149 -4.86 -13.77 -12.03
C ASN A 149 -6.13 -14.19 -11.27
N THR A 150 -6.18 -13.92 -9.96
CA THR A 150 -7.29 -14.37 -9.10
C THR A 150 -8.24 -13.23 -8.76
N ILE A 151 -7.73 -12.07 -8.43
CA ILE A 151 -8.49 -10.91 -7.94
C ILE A 151 -8.62 -9.87 -9.05
N HIS A 152 -9.80 -9.23 -9.13
CA HIS A 152 -10.00 -8.10 -10.00
C HIS A 152 -9.36 -6.85 -9.40
N PHE A 153 -8.51 -6.18 -10.18
CA PHE A 153 -7.90 -4.89 -9.82
C PHE A 153 -8.38 -3.80 -10.77
N ASP A 154 -8.82 -2.68 -10.22
CA ASP A 154 -9.21 -1.49 -10.98
C ASP A 154 -7.98 -0.66 -11.38
N GLY A 155 -6.83 -0.91 -10.75
CA GLY A 155 -5.58 -0.30 -11.15
C GLY A 155 -4.40 -0.57 -10.24
N VAL A 156 -3.21 -0.21 -10.71
CA VAL A 156 -1.95 -0.30 -9.96
C VAL A 156 -1.23 1.02 -9.94
N LEU A 157 -0.66 1.35 -8.77
CA LEU A 157 0.27 2.47 -8.55
C LEU A 157 1.69 1.89 -8.52
N LEU A 158 2.56 2.34 -9.39
CA LEU A 158 3.96 1.95 -9.39
C LEU A 158 4.77 2.89 -8.51
N VAL A 159 5.35 2.38 -7.43
CA VAL A 159 6.21 3.15 -6.52
C VAL A 159 7.67 2.94 -6.89
N THR A 160 8.39 4.02 -7.07
CA THR A 160 9.82 4.03 -7.40
C THR A 160 10.54 5.14 -6.64
N THR A 161 11.86 5.20 -6.75
CA THR A 161 12.70 6.30 -6.25
C THR A 161 13.53 6.88 -7.39
N PRO A 162 14.09 8.09 -7.27
CA PRO A 162 14.97 8.65 -8.31
C PRO A 162 16.17 7.77 -8.66
N GLN A 163 16.67 6.98 -7.71
CA GLN A 163 17.76 6.03 -7.93
C GLN A 163 17.33 4.78 -8.70
N ASP A 164 16.07 4.40 -8.54
CA ASP A 164 15.51 3.12 -9.00
C ASP A 164 14.84 3.20 -10.36
N LEU A 165 14.93 4.32 -10.99
CA LEU A 165 14.61 4.50 -12.40
C LEU A 165 15.52 3.66 -13.32
N SER A 166 16.17 2.59 -12.75
CA SER A 166 16.77 1.58 -13.59
C SER A 166 15.65 0.94 -14.42
N LEU A 167 15.67 1.26 -15.69
CA LEU A 167 14.71 0.88 -16.72
C LEU A 167 14.31 -0.60 -16.71
N MET A 168 15.16 -1.48 -16.19
CA MET A 168 14.93 -2.92 -16.23
C MET A 168 13.88 -3.40 -15.21
N ASP A 169 13.93 -2.93 -13.98
CA ASP A 169 13.04 -3.47 -12.94
C ASP A 169 11.63 -2.89 -13.04
N THR A 170 11.53 -1.62 -13.41
CA THR A 170 10.23 -0.99 -13.69
C THR A 170 9.62 -1.55 -14.98
N SER A 171 10.41 -1.82 -16.02
CA SER A 171 9.93 -2.43 -17.25
C SER A 171 9.38 -3.83 -17.05
N ARG A 172 9.99 -4.63 -16.17
CA ARG A 172 9.47 -5.97 -15.81
C ARG A 172 8.13 -5.89 -15.11
N SER A 173 7.97 -4.96 -14.16
CA SER A 173 6.70 -4.74 -13.47
C SER A 173 5.62 -4.27 -14.43
N VAL A 174 5.92 -3.33 -15.30
CA VAL A 174 5.04 -2.86 -16.38
C VAL A 174 4.61 -4.02 -17.28
N GLY A 175 5.57 -4.86 -17.69
CA GLY A 175 5.29 -6.05 -18.50
C GLY A 175 4.29 -7.00 -17.84
N LEU A 176 4.42 -7.21 -16.52
CA LEU A 176 3.50 -8.06 -15.76
C LEU A 176 2.07 -7.50 -15.75
N PHE A 177 1.89 -6.20 -15.46
CA PHE A 177 0.56 -5.59 -15.42
C PHE A 177 -0.09 -5.53 -16.80
N ARG A 178 0.68 -5.27 -17.86
CA ARG A 178 0.19 -5.34 -19.24
C ARG A 178 -0.28 -6.75 -19.61
N GLN A 179 0.49 -7.78 -19.26
CA GLN A 179 0.12 -9.18 -19.52
C GLN A 179 -1.15 -9.61 -18.79
N THR A 180 -1.38 -9.09 -17.59
CA THR A 180 -2.57 -9.41 -16.78
C THR A 180 -3.75 -8.48 -17.06
N GLY A 181 -3.58 -7.46 -17.91
CA GLY A 181 -4.64 -6.52 -18.29
C GLY A 181 -5.02 -5.54 -17.17
N VAL A 182 -4.22 -5.43 -16.09
CA VAL A 182 -4.49 -4.48 -15.00
C VAL A 182 -4.04 -3.08 -15.42
N PRO A 183 -4.90 -2.05 -15.34
CA PRO A 183 -4.54 -0.69 -15.70
C PRO A 183 -3.45 -0.13 -14.79
N ILE A 184 -2.41 0.48 -15.37
CA ILE A 184 -1.43 1.23 -14.61
C ILE A 184 -1.93 2.66 -14.47
N LEU A 185 -2.28 3.06 -13.24
CA LEU A 185 -2.80 4.39 -12.94
C LEU A 185 -1.71 5.46 -13.11
N GLY A 186 -0.49 5.11 -12.77
CA GLY A 186 0.69 5.97 -12.92
C GLY A 186 1.80 5.62 -11.95
N VAL A 187 2.80 6.51 -11.88
CA VAL A 187 4.02 6.33 -11.09
C VAL A 187 4.06 7.32 -9.93
N VAL A 188 4.40 6.83 -8.74
CA VAL A 188 4.70 7.62 -7.55
C VAL A 188 6.20 7.61 -7.33
N GLU A 189 6.85 8.76 -7.44
CA GLU A 189 8.27 8.93 -7.15
C GLU A 189 8.43 9.24 -5.66
N ASN A 190 8.81 8.24 -4.88
CA ASN A 190 9.08 8.38 -3.45
C ASN A 190 10.55 8.78 -3.21
N MET A 191 10.83 9.42 -2.07
CA MET A 191 12.16 9.95 -1.74
C MET A 191 12.70 10.91 -2.82
N SER A 192 11.80 11.67 -3.45
CA SER A 192 12.10 12.50 -4.62
C SER A 192 13.10 13.60 -4.35
N PHE A 193 12.98 14.22 -3.21
CA PHE A 193 13.79 15.36 -2.77
C PHE A 193 13.63 15.56 -1.25
N LEU A 194 14.42 16.43 -0.66
CA LEU A 194 14.34 16.83 0.74
C LEU A 194 14.10 18.34 0.82
N TYR A 195 13.22 18.78 1.70
CA TYR A 195 13.15 20.21 2.01
C TYR A 195 14.30 20.62 2.92
N CYS A 196 15.02 21.69 2.56
CA CYS A 196 16.08 22.24 3.39
C CYS A 196 15.51 22.67 4.76
N PRO A 197 16.04 22.20 5.89
CA PRO A 197 15.51 22.57 7.21
C PRO A 197 15.73 24.04 7.56
N HIS A 198 16.60 24.77 6.83
CA HIS A 198 16.91 26.18 7.09
C HIS A 198 16.08 27.14 6.23
N CYS A 199 15.95 26.85 4.92
CA CYS A 199 15.29 27.78 3.99
C CYS A 199 14.02 27.22 3.34
N GLY A 200 13.70 25.93 3.53
CA GLY A 200 12.53 25.29 2.94
C GLY A 200 12.65 24.95 1.45
N GLU A 201 13.76 25.31 0.79
CA GLU A 201 13.97 24.99 -0.62
C GLU A 201 14.16 23.49 -0.84
N PRO A 202 13.62 22.93 -1.95
CA PRO A 202 13.81 21.52 -2.27
C PRO A 202 15.26 21.22 -2.66
N ILE A 203 15.83 20.20 -2.06
CA ILE A 203 17.17 19.67 -2.35
C ILE A 203 16.99 18.31 -3.02
N GLU A 204 17.46 18.13 -4.24
CA GLU A 204 17.52 16.84 -4.88
C GLU A 204 18.65 16.00 -4.27
N VAL A 205 18.27 15.00 -3.47
CA VAL A 205 19.21 14.14 -2.73
C VAL A 205 19.91 13.16 -3.66
N PHE A 206 19.24 12.76 -4.74
CA PHE A 206 19.74 11.79 -5.69
C PHE A 206 19.92 12.43 -7.06
N ALA A 207 21.07 12.16 -7.68
CA ALA A 207 21.30 12.60 -9.07
C ALA A 207 20.27 11.94 -9.98
N ARG A 208 19.54 12.76 -10.72
CA ARG A 208 18.66 12.27 -11.77
C ARG A 208 19.50 11.78 -12.94
N SER A 209 19.28 10.55 -13.39
CA SER A 209 19.90 10.10 -14.61
C SER A 209 19.28 10.85 -15.79
N GLN A 210 20.11 11.31 -16.75
CA GLN A 210 19.60 11.93 -17.99
C GLN A 210 18.75 10.99 -18.86
N ARG A 211 18.67 9.72 -18.51
CA ARG A 211 17.74 8.74 -19.08
C ARG A 211 16.41 8.72 -18.34
N GLU A 212 16.11 9.84 -17.69
CA GLU A 212 14.85 10.08 -17.00
C GLU A 212 13.70 9.78 -17.94
N TRP A 213 12.80 8.94 -17.46
CA TRP A 213 11.50 8.73 -18.09
C TRP A 213 11.50 7.97 -19.43
N ALA A 214 12.56 7.24 -19.78
CA ALA A 214 12.46 6.22 -20.81
C ALA A 214 11.60 4.98 -20.39
N ILE A 215 10.88 5.09 -19.28
CA ILE A 215 9.60 4.38 -19.09
C ILE A 215 8.61 4.87 -20.15
N THR A 216 9.03 5.85 -20.93
CA THR A 216 8.32 6.68 -21.90
C THR A 216 8.02 6.06 -23.25
N ASP A 217 8.43 4.85 -23.54
CA ASP A 217 7.70 4.11 -24.59
C ASP A 217 6.29 3.71 -24.14
N ALA A 218 5.97 3.93 -22.85
CA ALA A 218 4.64 3.84 -22.30
C ALA A 218 4.45 5.01 -21.34
N ALA A 219 4.03 6.14 -21.86
CA ALA A 219 3.73 7.41 -21.19
C ALA A 219 2.87 7.22 -19.90
N PHE A 220 3.49 6.73 -18.80
CA PHE A 220 2.82 6.67 -17.53
C PHE A 220 2.87 8.04 -16.87
N GLU A 221 1.70 8.52 -16.48
CA GLU A 221 1.57 9.77 -15.77
C GLU A 221 2.25 9.68 -14.40
N GLN A 222 3.03 10.69 -14.06
CA GLN A 222 3.53 10.86 -12.70
C GLN A 222 2.41 11.35 -11.80
N LEU A 223 1.96 10.48 -10.88
CA LEU A 223 0.87 10.81 -9.95
C LEU A 223 1.30 11.72 -8.83
N GLY A 224 2.57 11.65 -8.43
CA GLY A 224 3.09 12.48 -7.37
C GLY A 224 4.57 12.25 -7.08
N ARG A 225 5.15 13.24 -6.42
CA ARG A 225 6.51 13.21 -5.86
C ARG A 225 6.40 13.35 -4.36
N ILE A 226 6.88 12.34 -3.66
CA ILE A 226 6.88 12.32 -2.18
C ILE A 226 8.26 12.69 -1.69
N PRO A 227 8.40 13.75 -0.90
CA PRO A 227 9.68 14.13 -0.35
C PRO A 227 10.17 13.14 0.71
N LEU A 228 11.49 13.05 0.86
CA LEU A 228 12.12 12.34 1.96
C LEU A 228 11.99 13.18 3.23
N HIS A 229 11.53 12.56 4.33
CA HIS A 229 11.43 13.22 5.62
C HIS A 229 11.68 12.26 6.77
N MET A 230 12.39 12.69 7.80
CA MET A 230 12.73 11.84 8.96
C MET A 230 11.49 11.33 9.71
N SER A 231 10.39 12.09 9.73
CA SER A 231 9.15 11.68 10.39
C SER A 231 8.45 10.51 9.68
N LEU A 232 8.73 10.27 8.39
CA LEU A 232 8.25 9.06 7.70
C LEU A 232 8.91 7.81 8.30
N SER A 233 10.21 7.85 8.54
CA SER A 233 10.95 6.76 9.18
C SER A 233 10.53 6.59 10.65
N ARG A 234 10.48 7.68 11.42
CA ARG A 234 10.02 7.64 12.81
C ARG A 234 8.58 7.13 12.95
N GLY A 235 7.70 7.49 12.03
CA GLY A 235 6.32 7.02 11.99
C GLY A 235 6.23 5.50 11.92
N ILE A 236 7.13 4.85 11.18
CA ILE A 236 7.25 3.39 11.09
C ILE A 236 7.64 2.80 12.44
N GLU A 237 8.66 3.37 13.09
CA GLU A 237 9.19 2.86 14.35
C GLU A 237 8.22 3.06 15.53
N THR A 238 7.48 4.15 15.52
CA THR A 238 6.57 4.53 16.62
C THR A 238 5.13 4.08 16.40
N GLY A 239 4.79 3.59 15.20
CA GLY A 239 3.41 3.23 14.86
C GLY A 239 2.46 4.42 14.74
N HIS A 240 3.01 5.61 14.48
CA HIS A 240 2.27 6.85 14.30
C HIS A 240 2.58 7.44 12.92
N PRO A 241 1.77 7.14 11.90
CA PRO A 241 1.99 7.62 10.53
C PRO A 241 2.06 9.14 10.43
N LEU A 242 2.82 9.64 9.45
CA LEU A 242 3.07 11.07 9.25
C LEU A 242 1.77 11.90 9.14
N LEU A 243 0.78 11.44 8.39
CA LEU A 243 -0.49 12.15 8.26
C LEU A 243 -1.28 12.29 9.57
N HIS A 244 -0.99 11.43 10.55
CA HIS A 244 -1.56 11.55 11.89
C HIS A 244 -0.76 12.48 12.78
N THR A 245 0.58 12.45 12.69
CA THR A 245 1.46 13.22 13.61
C THR A 245 1.68 14.67 13.18
N ILE A 246 1.85 14.91 11.88
CA ILE A 246 2.13 16.25 11.33
C ILE A 246 1.30 16.48 10.06
N PRO A 247 -0.05 16.54 10.19
CA PRO A 247 -0.98 16.55 9.04
C PRO A 247 -0.83 17.76 8.12
N ASP A 248 -0.25 18.84 8.59
CA ASP A 248 -0.10 20.10 7.83
C ASP A 248 1.32 20.28 7.26
N SER A 249 2.18 19.25 7.37
CA SER A 249 3.52 19.30 6.79
C SER A 249 3.49 19.27 5.25
N PRO A 250 4.52 19.81 4.59
CA PRO A 250 4.65 19.72 3.12
C PRO A 250 4.58 18.29 2.60
N GLU A 251 5.10 17.32 3.36
CA GLU A 251 5.07 15.89 3.04
C GLU A 251 3.64 15.34 3.14
N ALA A 252 2.87 15.74 4.16
CA ALA A 252 1.47 15.36 4.27
C ALA A 252 0.63 15.93 3.12
N LEU A 253 0.94 17.17 2.70
CA LEU A 253 0.31 17.78 1.53
C LEU A 253 0.64 17.02 0.24
N ALA A 254 1.85 16.46 0.10
CA ALA A 254 2.21 15.63 -1.05
C ALA A 254 1.33 14.36 -1.11
N PHE A 255 1.09 13.70 0.02
CA PHE A 255 0.19 12.54 0.07
C PHE A 255 -1.27 12.91 -0.20
N ARG A 256 -1.75 14.07 0.26
CA ARG A 256 -3.11 14.54 -0.07
C ARG A 256 -3.26 14.82 -1.57
N ARG A 257 -2.26 15.42 -2.21
CA ARG A 257 -2.26 15.61 -3.67
C ARG A 257 -2.29 14.27 -4.40
N LEU A 258 -1.48 13.30 -3.94
CA LEU A 258 -1.51 11.94 -4.47
C LEU A 258 -2.90 11.30 -4.31
N ALA A 259 -3.53 11.44 -3.15
CA ALA A 259 -4.88 10.92 -2.88
C ALA A 259 -5.92 11.54 -3.82
N ALA A 260 -5.86 12.85 -4.04
CA ALA A 260 -6.75 13.54 -4.99
C ALA A 260 -6.57 13.02 -6.42
N GLU A 261 -5.33 12.80 -6.89
CA GLU A 261 -5.06 12.25 -8.22
C GLU A 261 -5.57 10.81 -8.35
N VAL A 262 -5.34 9.97 -7.33
CA VAL A 262 -5.86 8.59 -7.32
C VAL A 262 -7.39 8.60 -7.34
N SER A 263 -8.03 9.41 -6.50
CA SER A 263 -9.48 9.55 -6.47
C SER A 263 -10.05 9.96 -7.81
N ARG A 264 -9.44 10.93 -8.47
CA ARG A 264 -9.83 11.40 -9.81
C ARG A 264 -9.76 10.27 -10.85
N LYS A 265 -8.69 9.47 -10.82
CA LYS A 265 -8.45 8.39 -11.80
C LYS A 265 -9.41 7.22 -11.67
N VAL A 266 -9.79 6.88 -10.46
CA VAL A 266 -10.70 5.73 -10.22
C VAL A 266 -12.14 6.14 -9.92
N GLY A 267 -12.44 7.45 -9.93
CA GLY A 267 -13.80 7.95 -9.72
C GLY A 267 -14.28 7.86 -8.27
N LEU A 268 -13.35 7.92 -7.28
CA LEU A 268 -13.75 7.99 -5.88
C LEU A 268 -14.39 9.35 -5.60
N SER A 269 -15.57 9.32 -5.00
CA SER A 269 -16.24 10.54 -4.55
C SER A 269 -15.91 10.78 -3.09
N PRO A 270 -15.39 11.97 -2.72
CA PRO A 270 -15.16 12.30 -1.32
C PRO A 270 -16.46 12.20 -0.54
N GLY A 271 -16.45 11.41 0.53
CA GLY A 271 -17.54 11.37 1.49
C GLY A 271 -17.49 12.58 2.43
N LYS A 272 -18.36 12.59 3.44
CA LYS A 272 -18.23 13.57 4.52
C LYS A 272 -17.00 13.18 5.36
N PRO A 273 -16.01 14.07 5.54
CA PRO A 273 -14.81 13.74 6.29
C PRO A 273 -15.17 13.29 7.72
N PRO A 274 -14.45 12.31 8.27
CA PRO A 274 -14.66 11.87 9.63
C PRO A 274 -14.45 13.05 10.61
N ARG A 275 -15.26 13.10 11.67
CA ARG A 275 -15.04 14.08 12.73
C ARG A 275 -13.66 13.84 13.33
N ARG A 276 -12.83 14.88 13.37
CA ARG A 276 -11.55 14.82 14.10
C ARG A 276 -11.88 14.61 15.57
N ASP A 277 -11.58 13.44 16.12
CA ASP A 277 -11.58 13.25 17.55
C ASP A 277 -10.50 14.18 18.15
N ARG A 278 -10.91 15.02 19.08
CA ARG A 278 -10.06 15.99 19.78
C ARG A 278 -9.23 15.30 20.83
#